data_e319cb75960694d104111d6f07961fbe
#
_entry.id   e319cb75960694d104111d6f07961fbe
#
_cell.length_a   1.000
_cell.length_b   1.000
_cell.length_c   1.000
_cell.angle_alpha   90.00
_cell.angle_beta   90.00
_cell.angle_gamma   90.00
#
_symmetry.space_group_name_H-M   'P 1'
#
loop_
_entity.id
_entity.type
_entity.pdbx_description
1 polymer ?
#
loop_
_entity_poly.entity_id
_entity_poly.type
_entity_poly.pdbx_seq_one_letter_code
_entity_poly.pdbx_strand_id
1 'polypeptide(L)'
;MIITSVANKKLVTDVTGASTANGARVQLDSSNNTNAQKYRFESIGNGTYKIINANSGKVLDVAGGSTADGAALQQYTSNNTVAQQWTVRNYGSGRIALVSVNANKAVDIPGGNAVQQAQLQLYSPNGTVAQQWLVAKAPLTLRERLNETAAKHRQDLPDGTYTFGSKLSTSMKMDVSGASRSNYGNVQIWANNGTNAQKWKVTHDSNGYATLTSVNSGKVLDVNGGVSASGTNVQQYDSNGTYAQKWIAVKNSDGSYTFQSALAENAVLDVNGGSSANGTNVQLSL
;
A
#
# COMPACT_ATOMS: atom_id res chain seq x y z
N MET A 1 3.49 12.49 1.53
CA MET A 1 4.33 13.02 2.62
C MET A 1 3.64 12.86 3.95
N ILE A 2 4.39 12.71 5.04
CA ILE A 2 3.93 12.87 6.43
C ILE A 2 4.51 14.17 6.97
N ILE A 3 3.72 14.93 7.71
CA ILE A 3 4.12 16.20 8.32
C ILE A 3 4.18 15.98 9.84
N THR A 4 5.37 15.92 10.39
CA THR A 4 5.65 15.59 11.80
C THR A 4 5.96 16.86 12.60
N SER A 5 5.42 16.98 13.81
CA SER A 5 5.71 18.09 14.70
C SER A 5 7.15 18.03 15.21
N VAL A 6 7.85 19.17 15.20
CA VAL A 6 9.19 19.28 15.83
C VAL A 6 9.06 19.33 17.35
N ALA A 7 7.97 19.90 17.88
CA ALA A 7 7.72 19.99 19.32
C ALA A 7 7.48 18.61 19.95
N ASN A 8 6.90 17.66 19.19
CA ASN A 8 6.72 16.27 19.62
C ASN A 8 6.79 15.33 18.39
N LYS A 9 7.94 14.71 18.19
CA LYS A 9 8.19 13.86 17.02
C LYS A 9 7.37 12.56 16.95
N LYS A 10 6.58 12.24 17.98
CA LYS A 10 5.62 11.12 17.96
C LYS A 10 4.29 11.51 17.32
N LEU A 11 4.05 12.81 17.12
CA LEU A 11 2.80 13.35 16.61
C LEU A 11 2.97 13.89 15.19
N VAL A 12 1.98 13.62 14.37
CA VAL A 12 1.88 14.03 12.96
C VAL A 12 0.57 14.81 12.74
N THR A 13 0.51 15.56 11.65
CA THR A 13 -0.75 16.18 11.23
C THR A 13 -1.74 15.10 10.79
N ASP A 14 -3.00 15.24 11.20
CA ASP A 14 -4.06 14.26 11.02
C ASP A 14 -5.39 14.95 10.73
N VAL A 15 -6.20 14.36 9.87
CA VAL A 15 -7.60 14.76 9.70
C VAL A 15 -8.46 13.94 10.65
N THR A 16 -9.09 14.59 11.60
CA THR A 16 -9.89 13.96 12.67
C THR A 16 -10.80 12.85 12.14
N GLY A 17 -10.68 11.65 12.74
CA GLY A 17 -11.54 10.50 12.44
C GLY A 17 -11.46 10.02 10.99
N ALA A 18 -10.36 10.32 10.27
CA ALA A 18 -10.22 10.04 8.85
C ALA A 18 -11.43 10.56 8.02
N SER A 19 -12.04 11.65 8.46
CA SER A 19 -13.20 12.26 7.82
C SER A 19 -12.91 12.66 6.38
N THR A 20 -13.90 12.51 5.51
CA THR A 20 -13.87 13.04 4.13
C THR A 20 -14.75 14.28 3.95
N ALA A 21 -15.38 14.78 5.03
CA ALA A 21 -16.24 15.95 4.98
C ALA A 21 -15.46 17.27 4.88
N ASN A 22 -16.09 18.31 4.31
CA ASN A 22 -15.61 19.68 4.42
C ASN A 22 -15.70 20.16 5.88
N GLY A 23 -14.74 20.97 6.30
CA GLY A 23 -14.70 21.50 7.66
C GLY A 23 -14.12 20.53 8.68
N ALA A 24 -13.71 19.32 8.30
CA ALA A 24 -13.07 18.40 9.23
C ALA A 24 -11.74 18.98 9.73
N ARG A 25 -11.56 18.92 11.06
CA ARG A 25 -10.40 19.50 11.75
C ARG A 25 -9.10 18.85 11.30
N VAL A 26 -8.06 19.69 11.17
CA VAL A 26 -6.67 19.21 11.08
C VAL A 26 -6.02 19.39 12.44
N GLN A 27 -5.51 18.30 12.98
CA GLN A 27 -5.02 18.20 14.37
C GLN A 27 -3.67 17.47 14.41
N LEU A 28 -3.10 17.34 15.61
CA LEU A 28 -2.02 16.40 15.88
C LEU A 28 -2.59 15.06 16.31
N ASP A 29 -1.99 13.95 15.84
CA ASP A 29 -2.27 12.63 16.39
C ASP A 29 -1.03 11.72 16.29
N SER A 30 -1.05 10.60 17.04
CA SER A 30 0.00 9.58 16.94
C SER A 30 0.07 9.01 15.54
N SER A 31 1.29 8.78 15.04
CA SER A 31 1.48 8.22 13.70
C SER A 31 0.91 6.81 13.62
N ASN A 32 -0.05 6.59 12.71
CA ASN A 32 -0.71 5.30 12.46
C ASN A 32 -0.65 4.87 10.98
N ASN A 33 0.08 5.64 10.15
CA ASN A 33 0.29 5.41 8.73
C ASN A 33 -1.01 5.35 7.87
N THR A 34 -2.14 5.84 8.37
CA THR A 34 -3.38 5.96 7.58
C THR A 34 -3.29 7.08 6.55
N ASN A 35 -4.17 7.06 5.56
CA ASN A 35 -4.22 8.13 4.54
C ASN A 35 -4.69 9.47 5.10
N ALA A 36 -5.37 9.50 6.26
CA ALA A 36 -5.72 10.73 6.96
C ALA A 36 -4.49 11.56 7.41
N GLN A 37 -3.34 10.89 7.58
CA GLN A 37 -2.06 11.49 7.97
C GLN A 37 -1.09 11.72 6.81
N LYS A 38 -1.51 11.41 5.58
CA LYS A 38 -0.68 11.54 4.38
C LYS A 38 -1.13 12.71 3.53
N TYR A 39 -0.16 13.46 3.03
CA TYR A 39 -0.42 14.65 2.23
C TYR A 39 0.43 14.66 0.96
N ARG A 40 -0.13 15.20 -0.11
CA ARG A 40 0.58 15.53 -1.35
C ARG A 40 0.74 17.05 -1.44
N PHE A 41 1.96 17.50 -1.68
CA PHE A 41 2.25 18.89 -1.97
C PHE A 41 2.18 19.08 -3.48
N GLU A 42 1.26 19.89 -3.93
CA GLU A 42 1.07 20.24 -5.33
C GLU A 42 1.49 21.66 -5.56
N SER A 43 2.55 21.86 -6.36
CA SER A 43 3.02 23.20 -6.70
C SER A 43 2.02 23.90 -7.62
N ILE A 44 1.69 25.13 -7.30
CA ILE A 44 0.85 26.02 -8.13
C ILE A 44 1.63 27.21 -8.67
N GLY A 45 2.96 27.14 -8.61
CA GLY A 45 3.88 28.17 -9.08
C GLY A 45 4.39 29.10 -7.98
N ASN A 46 5.45 29.85 -8.26
CA ASN A 46 6.02 30.90 -7.39
C ASN A 46 6.33 30.43 -5.94
N GLY A 47 6.73 29.15 -5.76
CA GLY A 47 7.00 28.58 -4.42
C GLY A 47 5.76 28.36 -3.57
N THR A 48 4.59 28.41 -4.18
CA THR A 48 3.29 28.19 -3.51
C THR A 48 2.77 26.79 -3.79
N TYR A 49 2.08 26.20 -2.79
CA TYR A 49 1.59 24.85 -2.80
C TYR A 49 0.14 24.75 -2.33
N LYS A 50 -0.59 23.80 -2.89
CA LYS A 50 -1.74 23.18 -2.24
C LYS A 50 -1.26 21.94 -1.49
N ILE A 51 -1.80 21.71 -0.29
CA ILE A 51 -1.47 20.56 0.55
C ILE A 51 -2.72 19.68 0.61
N ILE A 52 -2.68 18.55 -0.11
CA ILE A 52 -3.85 17.70 -0.39
C ILE A 52 -3.78 16.47 0.48
N ASN A 53 -4.85 16.21 1.27
CA ASN A 53 -4.96 15.00 2.09
C ASN A 53 -5.21 13.77 1.22
N ALA A 54 -4.47 12.68 1.45
CA ALA A 54 -4.54 11.48 0.62
C ALA A 54 -5.81 10.65 0.85
N ASN A 55 -6.49 10.81 2.00
CA ASN A 55 -7.73 10.10 2.28
C ASN A 55 -8.93 10.70 1.56
N SER A 56 -9.05 12.03 1.62
CA SER A 56 -10.24 12.75 1.15
C SER A 56 -10.08 13.41 -0.22
N GLY A 57 -8.82 13.62 -0.68
CA GLY A 57 -8.51 14.46 -1.83
C GLY A 57 -8.75 15.95 -1.59
N LYS A 58 -9.15 16.34 -0.37
CA LYS A 58 -9.37 17.75 0.00
C LYS A 58 -8.07 18.44 0.37
N VAL A 59 -8.08 19.77 0.40
CA VAL A 59 -6.90 20.58 0.67
C VAL A 59 -6.89 21.13 2.10
N LEU A 60 -5.70 21.34 2.65
CA LEU A 60 -5.51 22.09 3.88
C LEU A 60 -5.99 23.51 3.68
N ASP A 61 -6.84 23.98 4.56
CA ASP A 61 -7.63 25.19 4.41
C ASP A 61 -7.72 25.94 5.75
N VAL A 62 -7.73 27.25 5.69
CA VAL A 62 -7.98 28.10 6.85
C VAL A 62 -9.49 28.35 6.97
N ALA A 63 -10.09 27.91 8.06
CA ALA A 63 -11.52 28.02 8.29
C ALA A 63 -12.03 29.46 8.08
N GLY A 64 -13.04 29.60 7.20
CA GLY A 64 -13.62 30.89 6.85
C GLY A 64 -12.66 31.85 6.14
N GLY A 65 -11.47 31.41 5.69
CA GLY A 65 -10.45 32.29 5.13
C GLY A 65 -9.93 33.33 6.13
N SER A 66 -10.03 33.06 7.44
CA SER A 66 -9.64 33.98 8.51
C SER A 66 -8.15 34.30 8.47
N THR A 67 -7.79 35.54 8.74
CA THR A 67 -6.40 36.01 8.87
C THR A 67 -5.98 36.25 10.32
N ALA A 68 -6.87 35.97 11.30
CA ALA A 68 -6.62 36.18 12.71
C ALA A 68 -5.67 35.11 13.30
N ASP A 69 -4.92 35.47 14.36
CA ASP A 69 -4.27 34.48 15.22
C ASP A 69 -5.33 33.59 15.87
N GLY A 70 -5.04 32.27 15.94
CA GLY A 70 -6.00 31.29 16.42
C GLY A 70 -6.98 30.77 15.37
N ALA A 71 -6.92 31.25 14.11
CA ALA A 71 -7.76 30.72 13.04
C ALA A 71 -7.54 29.22 12.85
N ALA A 72 -8.61 28.43 12.96
CA ALA A 72 -8.55 26.97 12.92
C ALA A 72 -8.16 26.46 11.51
N LEU A 73 -7.40 25.38 11.46
CA LEU A 73 -7.12 24.65 10.22
C LEU A 73 -8.10 23.50 10.04
N GLN A 74 -8.55 23.35 8.82
CA GLN A 74 -9.50 22.31 8.39
C GLN A 74 -9.06 21.71 7.05
N GLN A 75 -9.73 20.66 6.61
CA GLN A 75 -9.75 20.30 5.21
C GLN A 75 -10.99 20.83 4.51
N TYR A 76 -10.86 21.23 3.26
CA TYR A 76 -11.99 21.70 2.45
C TYR A 76 -11.82 21.33 0.98
N THR A 77 -12.93 21.24 0.24
CA THR A 77 -12.88 21.06 -1.22
C THR A 77 -12.05 22.20 -1.84
N SER A 78 -11.16 21.86 -2.76
CA SER A 78 -10.35 22.87 -3.46
C SER A 78 -11.25 23.87 -4.20
N ASN A 79 -11.14 25.14 -3.84
CA ASN A 79 -11.91 26.25 -4.41
C ASN A 79 -11.01 27.37 -4.98
N ASN A 80 -9.70 27.11 -5.02
CA ASN A 80 -8.67 28.01 -5.53
C ASN A 80 -8.52 29.35 -4.79
N THR A 81 -9.10 29.50 -3.60
CA THR A 81 -8.90 30.70 -2.77
C THR A 81 -7.50 30.70 -2.14
N VAL A 82 -7.04 31.88 -1.73
CA VAL A 82 -5.74 32.07 -1.05
C VAL A 82 -5.69 31.42 0.34
N ALA A 83 -6.86 31.12 0.95
CA ALA A 83 -6.97 30.37 2.21
C ALA A 83 -6.45 28.91 2.10
N GLN A 84 -6.28 28.40 0.89
CA GLN A 84 -5.80 27.05 0.56
C GLN A 84 -4.39 27.04 0.00
N GLN A 85 -3.69 28.18 0.03
CA GLN A 85 -2.38 28.34 -0.56
C GLN A 85 -1.32 28.54 0.52
N TRP A 86 -0.22 27.80 0.37
CA TRP A 86 0.82 27.68 1.37
C TRP A 86 2.21 27.90 0.77
N THR A 87 3.05 28.64 1.48
CA THR A 87 4.48 28.70 1.19
C THR A 87 5.27 27.93 2.23
N VAL A 88 6.50 27.56 1.89
CA VAL A 88 7.41 26.82 2.78
C VAL A 88 8.58 27.71 3.16
N ARG A 89 8.75 27.96 4.46
CA ARG A 89 9.93 28.64 5.00
C ARG A 89 10.88 27.59 5.57
N ASN A 90 12.14 27.60 5.11
CA ASN A 90 13.15 26.66 5.56
C ASN A 90 13.87 27.19 6.82
N TYR A 91 13.98 26.34 7.85
CA TYR A 91 14.72 26.60 9.09
C TYR A 91 16.03 25.80 9.21
N GLY A 92 16.41 25.09 8.16
CA GLY A 92 17.59 24.21 8.16
C GLY A 92 17.34 22.87 8.87
N SER A 93 18.26 21.93 8.70
CA SER A 93 18.18 20.57 9.29
C SER A 93 16.86 19.84 9.00
N GLY A 94 16.29 20.04 7.80
CA GLY A 94 15.02 19.44 7.37
C GLY A 94 13.77 20.04 8.02
N ARG A 95 13.90 21.07 8.85
CA ARG A 95 12.79 21.76 9.50
C ARG A 95 12.22 22.86 8.61
N ILE A 96 10.91 22.91 8.52
CA ILE A 96 10.17 23.92 7.76
C ILE A 96 9.07 24.56 8.59
N ALA A 97 8.58 25.73 8.18
CA ALA A 97 7.26 26.19 8.51
C ALA A 97 6.37 26.20 7.26
N LEU A 98 5.09 25.87 7.46
CA LEU A 98 4.04 26.05 6.46
C LEU A 98 3.39 27.41 6.75
N VAL A 99 3.43 28.30 5.77
CA VAL A 99 2.96 29.69 5.95
C VAL A 99 1.81 29.95 4.98
N SER A 100 0.67 30.40 5.53
CA SER A 100 -0.50 30.76 4.74
C SER A 100 -0.21 31.98 3.86
N VAL A 101 -0.51 31.89 2.58
CA VAL A 101 -0.44 33.02 1.64
C VAL A 101 -1.47 34.10 2.02
N ASN A 102 -2.64 33.69 2.50
CA ASN A 102 -3.73 34.58 2.89
C ASN A 102 -3.35 35.54 4.04
N ALA A 103 -2.64 35.01 5.06
CA ALA A 103 -2.41 35.73 6.31
C ALA A 103 -0.93 36.04 6.59
N ASN A 104 0.00 35.45 5.83
CA ASN A 104 1.44 35.42 6.15
C ASN A 104 1.72 34.89 7.57
N LYS A 105 0.90 33.93 8.03
CA LYS A 105 0.98 33.27 9.34
C LYS A 105 1.34 31.83 9.22
N ALA A 106 2.01 31.30 10.24
CA ALA A 106 2.47 29.91 10.26
C ALA A 106 1.38 28.96 10.77
N VAL A 107 1.39 27.72 10.27
CA VAL A 107 0.72 26.59 10.91
C VAL A 107 1.34 26.37 12.28
N ASP A 108 0.52 26.38 13.32
CA ASP A 108 0.94 26.48 14.72
C ASP A 108 0.19 25.50 15.61
N ILE A 109 0.88 25.07 16.66
CA ILE A 109 0.31 24.27 17.74
C ILE A 109 -0.09 25.24 18.88
N PRO A 110 -1.40 25.36 19.22
CA PRO A 110 -1.87 26.28 20.23
C PRO A 110 -1.10 26.19 21.54
N GLY A 111 -0.55 27.35 21.99
CA GLY A 111 0.24 27.42 23.22
C GLY A 111 1.50 26.56 23.23
N GLY A 112 1.91 25.99 22.09
CA GLY A 112 3.03 25.04 22.00
C GLY A 112 2.74 23.68 22.63
N ASN A 113 1.50 23.41 23.03
CA ASN A 113 1.11 22.17 23.70
C ASN A 113 0.89 21.03 22.69
N ALA A 114 1.98 20.34 22.35
CA ALA A 114 1.99 19.24 21.36
C ALA A 114 1.46 17.93 21.98
N VAL A 115 0.13 17.84 22.09
CA VAL A 115 -0.61 16.64 22.54
C VAL A 115 -1.51 16.09 21.43
N GLN A 116 -1.96 14.84 21.57
CA GLN A 116 -2.96 14.25 20.67
C GLN A 116 -4.23 15.08 20.65
N GLN A 117 -4.87 15.15 19.48
CA GLN A 117 -6.10 15.89 19.20
C GLN A 117 -5.96 17.42 19.35
N ALA A 118 -4.74 17.97 19.54
CA ALA A 118 -4.53 19.41 19.50
C ALA A 118 -4.91 19.94 18.11
N GLN A 119 -5.95 20.77 18.04
CA GLN A 119 -6.38 21.44 16.80
C GLN A 119 -5.28 22.37 16.32
N LEU A 120 -4.84 22.25 15.07
CA LEU A 120 -3.89 23.19 14.50
C LEU A 120 -4.57 24.51 14.14
N GLN A 121 -3.78 25.57 14.21
CA GLN A 121 -4.23 26.92 13.96
C GLN A 121 -3.24 27.70 13.09
N LEU A 122 -3.63 28.91 12.66
CA LEU A 122 -2.71 29.94 12.23
C LEU A 122 -2.25 30.77 13.41
N TYR A 123 -0.98 31.14 13.42
CA TYR A 123 -0.46 32.11 14.39
C TYR A 123 0.68 32.93 13.78
N SER A 124 0.84 34.16 14.28
CA SER A 124 1.93 35.06 13.88
C SER A 124 3.27 34.35 14.00
N PRO A 125 4.17 34.43 13.01
CA PRO A 125 5.45 33.74 13.03
C PRO A 125 6.31 34.16 14.22
N ASN A 126 6.66 33.23 15.09
CA ASN A 126 7.45 33.48 16.30
C ASN A 126 8.72 32.62 16.39
N GLY A 127 8.96 31.75 15.38
CA GLY A 127 10.16 30.91 15.28
C GLY A 127 10.25 29.77 16.29
N THR A 128 9.23 29.54 17.12
CA THR A 128 9.22 28.45 18.09
C THR A 128 9.06 27.08 17.42
N VAL A 129 9.38 26.01 18.15
CA VAL A 129 9.20 24.64 17.65
C VAL A 129 7.73 24.26 17.42
N ALA A 130 6.77 25.02 18.00
CA ALA A 130 5.35 24.86 17.77
C ALA A 130 4.95 25.15 16.31
N GLN A 131 5.76 25.91 15.59
CA GLN A 131 5.57 26.28 14.17
C GLN A 131 6.52 25.56 13.22
N GLN A 132 7.28 24.59 13.72
CA GLN A 132 8.26 23.87 12.92
C GLN A 132 7.82 22.43 12.69
N TRP A 133 8.02 21.99 11.46
CA TRP A 133 7.56 20.71 10.95
C TRP A 133 8.69 19.99 10.22
N LEU A 134 8.71 18.65 10.33
CA LEU A 134 9.51 17.78 9.49
C LEU A 134 8.60 17.16 8.43
N VAL A 135 9.03 17.19 7.18
CA VAL A 135 8.27 16.55 6.08
C VAL A 135 9.08 15.42 5.50
N ALA A 136 8.54 14.22 5.55
CA ALA A 136 9.17 13.01 5.04
C ALA A 136 8.26 12.29 4.04
N LYS A 137 8.85 11.49 3.13
CA LYS A 137 8.08 10.58 2.29
C LYS A 137 7.31 9.61 3.20
N ALA A 138 6.01 9.47 2.96
CA ALA A 138 5.21 8.50 3.71
C ALA A 138 5.72 7.08 3.43
N PRO A 139 5.79 6.19 4.43
CA PRO A 139 6.04 4.77 4.18
C PRO A 139 4.99 4.21 3.22
N LEU A 140 5.43 3.36 2.32
CA LEU A 140 4.51 2.67 1.42
C LEU A 140 3.57 1.76 2.22
N THR A 141 2.32 1.69 1.82
CA THR A 141 1.38 0.67 2.31
C THR A 141 1.81 -0.71 1.83
N LEU A 142 1.32 -1.77 2.48
CA LEU A 142 1.54 -3.14 2.02
C LEU A 142 1.19 -3.29 0.53
N ARG A 143 0.05 -2.72 0.11
CA ARG A 143 -0.40 -2.81 -1.28
C ARG A 143 0.54 -2.10 -2.25
N GLU A 144 1.04 -0.92 -1.90
CA GLU A 144 2.00 -0.18 -2.73
C GLU A 144 3.31 -0.95 -2.88
N ARG A 145 3.84 -1.52 -1.79
CA ARG A 145 5.06 -2.35 -1.83
C ARG A 145 4.89 -3.60 -2.68
N LEU A 146 3.74 -4.28 -2.55
CA LEU A 146 3.43 -5.46 -3.38
C LEU A 146 3.26 -5.09 -4.87
N ASN A 147 2.64 -3.95 -5.18
CA ASN A 147 2.52 -3.46 -6.55
C ASN A 147 3.91 -3.12 -7.14
N GLU A 148 4.79 -2.45 -6.38
CA GLU A 148 6.17 -2.19 -6.81
C GLU A 148 6.94 -3.50 -7.08
N THR A 149 6.77 -4.50 -6.20
CA THR A 149 7.39 -5.82 -6.37
C THR A 149 6.85 -6.53 -7.62
N ALA A 150 5.53 -6.54 -7.82
CA ALA A 150 4.91 -7.16 -8.98
C ALA A 150 5.37 -6.51 -10.29
N ALA A 151 5.37 -5.18 -10.35
CA ALA A 151 5.84 -4.44 -11.52
C ALA A 151 7.33 -4.72 -11.83
N LYS A 152 8.18 -4.79 -10.80
CA LYS A 152 9.61 -5.09 -10.93
C LYS A 152 9.85 -6.48 -11.52
N HIS A 153 9.07 -7.49 -11.09
CA HIS A 153 9.28 -8.90 -11.45
C HIS A 153 8.38 -9.39 -12.59
N ARG A 154 7.58 -8.51 -13.22
CA ARG A 154 6.65 -8.87 -14.28
C ARG A 154 7.29 -9.61 -15.45
N GLN A 155 8.54 -9.30 -15.79
CA GLN A 155 9.27 -9.88 -16.90
C GLN A 155 10.04 -11.16 -16.52
N ASP A 156 10.10 -11.52 -15.24
CA ASP A 156 10.83 -12.71 -14.77
C ASP A 156 10.20 -14.00 -15.33
N LEU A 157 8.86 -14.04 -15.40
CA LEU A 157 8.10 -15.15 -16.01
C LEU A 157 7.14 -14.57 -17.05
N PRO A 158 7.44 -14.59 -18.34
CA PRO A 158 6.54 -14.06 -19.39
C PRO A 158 5.19 -14.76 -19.44
N ASP A 159 4.20 -14.12 -20.09
CA ASP A 159 2.91 -14.75 -20.38
C ASP A 159 3.14 -16.01 -21.25
N GLY A 160 2.47 -17.11 -20.91
CA GLY A 160 2.67 -18.38 -21.59
C GLY A 160 2.02 -19.55 -20.86
N THR A 161 2.23 -20.76 -21.40
CA THR A 161 1.78 -22.02 -20.76
C THR A 161 2.97 -22.79 -20.25
N TYR A 162 2.94 -23.18 -18.99
CA TYR A 162 4.07 -23.78 -18.28
C TYR A 162 3.66 -25.05 -17.52
N THR A 163 4.63 -25.88 -17.21
CA THR A 163 4.60 -26.86 -16.14
C THR A 163 5.61 -26.44 -15.08
N PHE A 164 5.18 -26.38 -13.82
CA PHE A 164 6.06 -25.98 -12.72
C PHE A 164 6.56 -27.22 -11.98
N GLY A 165 7.87 -27.45 -12.05
CA GLY A 165 8.53 -28.52 -11.31
C GLY A 165 8.90 -28.08 -9.92
N SER A 166 8.70 -28.94 -8.92
CA SER A 166 9.21 -28.69 -7.57
C SER A 166 10.75 -28.75 -7.57
N LYS A 167 11.39 -27.82 -6.85
CA LYS A 167 12.85 -27.86 -6.65
C LYS A 167 13.29 -29.06 -5.78
N LEU A 168 12.39 -29.61 -4.98
CA LEU A 168 12.62 -30.85 -4.20
C LEU A 168 12.87 -32.05 -5.12
N SER A 169 12.14 -32.10 -6.26
CA SER A 169 12.28 -33.11 -7.28
C SER A 169 11.71 -32.59 -8.60
N THR A 170 12.55 -32.39 -9.62
CA THR A 170 12.12 -31.83 -10.91
C THR A 170 11.17 -32.71 -11.70
N SER A 171 11.07 -34.00 -11.34
CA SER A 171 10.07 -34.92 -11.89
C SER A 171 8.66 -34.69 -11.34
N MET A 172 8.53 -34.00 -10.20
CA MET A 172 7.25 -33.68 -9.58
C MET A 172 6.75 -32.34 -10.12
N LYS A 173 5.49 -32.30 -10.55
CA LYS A 173 4.86 -31.09 -11.13
C LYS A 173 3.70 -30.61 -10.26
N MET A 174 3.51 -29.31 -10.23
CA MET A 174 2.30 -28.69 -9.66
C MET A 174 1.08 -29.17 -10.45
N ASP A 175 0.13 -29.79 -9.76
CA ASP A 175 -0.94 -30.62 -10.32
C ASP A 175 -2.27 -30.32 -9.62
N VAL A 176 -3.35 -30.32 -10.39
CA VAL A 176 -4.70 -30.31 -9.82
C VAL A 176 -5.13 -31.74 -9.53
N SER A 177 -5.31 -32.07 -8.25
CA SER A 177 -5.63 -33.42 -7.79
C SER A 177 -6.81 -34.04 -8.54
N GLY A 178 -6.62 -35.28 -9.02
CA GLY A 178 -7.64 -36.00 -9.78
C GLY A 178 -8.07 -35.32 -11.07
N ALA A 179 -7.28 -34.39 -11.61
CA ALA A 179 -7.66 -33.57 -12.76
C ALA A 179 -9.05 -32.91 -12.56
N SER A 180 -9.39 -32.52 -11.34
CA SER A 180 -10.66 -31.89 -11.01
C SER A 180 -10.93 -30.68 -11.90
N ARG A 181 -12.22 -30.47 -12.23
CA ARG A 181 -12.70 -29.25 -12.91
C ARG A 181 -13.60 -28.38 -12.03
N SER A 182 -13.78 -28.80 -10.78
CA SER A 182 -14.64 -28.10 -9.81
C SER A 182 -13.87 -27.04 -9.03
N ASN A 183 -14.59 -26.08 -8.47
CA ASN A 183 -14.06 -25.19 -7.45
C ASN A 183 -13.57 -26.03 -6.25
N TYR A 184 -12.60 -25.51 -5.53
CA TYR A 184 -11.93 -26.16 -4.40
C TYR A 184 -11.11 -27.41 -4.81
N GLY A 185 -10.85 -27.65 -6.11
CA GLY A 185 -9.92 -28.68 -6.56
C GLY A 185 -8.55 -28.43 -5.95
N ASN A 186 -8.07 -29.40 -5.16
CA ASN A 186 -6.81 -29.26 -4.42
C ASN A 186 -5.61 -29.18 -5.37
N VAL A 187 -4.63 -28.32 -5.03
CA VAL A 187 -3.35 -28.26 -5.73
C VAL A 187 -2.30 -29.02 -4.92
N GLN A 188 -1.59 -29.90 -5.59
CA GLN A 188 -0.59 -30.81 -5.03
C GLN A 188 0.64 -30.86 -5.93
N ILE A 189 1.66 -31.59 -5.54
CA ILE A 189 2.68 -32.07 -6.47
C ILE A 189 2.41 -33.54 -6.82
N TRP A 190 2.64 -33.88 -8.09
CA TRP A 190 2.48 -35.22 -8.63
C TRP A 190 3.54 -35.52 -9.68
N ALA A 191 3.90 -36.81 -9.81
CA ALA A 191 4.83 -37.24 -10.86
C ALA A 191 4.39 -36.74 -12.24
N ASN A 192 5.36 -36.26 -13.04
CA ASN A 192 5.08 -35.74 -14.38
C ASN A 192 4.37 -36.79 -15.23
N ASN A 193 3.14 -36.50 -15.64
CA ASN A 193 2.32 -37.38 -16.50
C ASN A 193 1.85 -36.69 -17.79
N GLY A 194 2.29 -35.45 -18.05
CA GLY A 194 2.01 -34.68 -19.26
C GLY A 194 0.57 -34.21 -19.44
N THR A 195 -0.31 -34.44 -18.47
CA THR A 195 -1.74 -34.09 -18.56
C THR A 195 -1.95 -32.57 -18.45
N ASN A 196 -3.13 -32.11 -18.84
CA ASN A 196 -3.49 -30.70 -18.72
C ASN A 196 -3.68 -30.24 -17.26
N ALA A 197 -3.87 -31.18 -16.31
CA ALA A 197 -3.92 -30.88 -14.87
C ALA A 197 -2.59 -30.32 -14.33
N GLN A 198 -1.47 -30.56 -15.05
CA GLN A 198 -0.13 -30.08 -14.73
C GLN A 198 0.30 -28.86 -15.54
N LYS A 199 -0.58 -28.34 -16.40
CA LYS A 199 -0.28 -27.18 -17.25
C LYS A 199 -1.03 -25.96 -16.77
N TRP A 200 -0.30 -24.86 -16.66
CA TRP A 200 -0.79 -23.60 -16.15
C TRP A 200 -0.52 -22.47 -17.16
N LYS A 201 -1.56 -21.77 -17.56
CA LYS A 201 -1.44 -20.55 -18.37
C LYS A 201 -1.18 -19.38 -17.45
N VAL A 202 -0.06 -18.70 -17.62
CA VAL A 202 0.30 -17.47 -16.91
C VAL A 202 -0.12 -16.27 -17.75
N THR A 203 -0.78 -15.31 -17.11
CA THR A 203 -1.11 -13.99 -17.67
C THR A 203 -0.89 -12.93 -16.61
N HIS A 204 -0.47 -11.72 -17.01
CA HIS A 204 -0.23 -10.62 -16.06
C HIS A 204 -1.26 -9.50 -16.21
N ASP A 205 -1.62 -8.88 -15.10
CA ASP A 205 -2.41 -7.66 -15.09
C ASP A 205 -1.51 -6.41 -15.29
N SER A 206 -2.15 -5.23 -15.34
CA SER A 206 -1.45 -3.94 -15.51
C SER A 206 -0.50 -3.57 -14.38
N ASN A 207 -0.67 -4.13 -13.17
CA ASN A 207 0.22 -3.93 -12.03
C ASN A 207 1.39 -4.93 -12.01
N GLY A 208 1.39 -5.94 -12.89
CA GLY A 208 2.43 -6.96 -12.98
C GLY A 208 2.14 -8.23 -12.17
N TYR A 209 0.95 -8.38 -11.59
CA TYR A 209 0.57 -9.64 -10.92
C TYR A 209 0.24 -10.72 -11.93
N ALA A 210 0.80 -11.90 -11.71
CA ALA A 210 0.49 -13.11 -12.45
C ALA A 210 -0.80 -13.77 -11.96
N THR A 211 -1.62 -14.24 -12.89
CA THR A 211 -2.69 -15.19 -12.66
C THR A 211 -2.30 -16.51 -13.33
N LEU A 212 -2.40 -17.63 -12.60
CA LEU A 212 -2.08 -18.97 -13.10
C LEU A 212 -3.40 -19.72 -13.34
N THR A 213 -3.75 -19.93 -14.59
CA THR A 213 -4.98 -20.60 -14.99
C THR A 213 -4.69 -22.06 -15.37
N SER A 214 -5.38 -23.00 -14.73
CA SER A 214 -5.30 -24.42 -15.08
C SER A 214 -5.80 -24.66 -16.51
N VAL A 215 -4.97 -25.26 -17.35
CA VAL A 215 -5.36 -25.63 -18.74
C VAL A 215 -6.46 -26.68 -18.76
N ASN A 216 -6.56 -27.51 -17.70
CA ASN A 216 -7.58 -28.55 -17.60
C ASN A 216 -8.99 -27.99 -17.32
N SER A 217 -9.09 -27.02 -16.42
CA SER A 217 -10.39 -26.55 -15.90
C SER A 217 -10.77 -25.14 -16.31
N GLY A 218 -9.80 -24.32 -16.69
CA GLY A 218 -9.99 -22.86 -16.87
C GLY A 218 -10.06 -22.08 -15.55
N LYS A 219 -9.96 -22.75 -14.39
CA LYS A 219 -9.96 -22.11 -13.06
C LYS A 219 -8.56 -21.62 -12.73
N VAL A 220 -8.49 -20.67 -11.77
CA VAL A 220 -7.22 -20.05 -11.40
C VAL A 220 -6.70 -20.56 -10.07
N LEU A 221 -5.38 -20.50 -9.91
CA LEU A 221 -4.67 -20.82 -8.66
C LEU A 221 -5.10 -19.83 -7.57
N ASP A 222 -5.60 -20.33 -6.45
CA ASP A 222 -6.32 -19.56 -5.44
C ASP A 222 -5.89 -19.97 -4.03
N VAL A 223 -5.68 -18.98 -3.16
CA VAL A 223 -5.45 -19.20 -1.73
C VAL A 223 -6.80 -19.32 -1.03
N ASN A 224 -7.08 -20.46 -0.43
CA ASN A 224 -8.36 -20.77 0.19
C ASN A 224 -8.78 -19.68 1.19
N GLY A 225 -9.96 -19.10 0.97
CA GLY A 225 -10.53 -18.04 1.81
C GLY A 225 -9.75 -16.73 1.82
N GLY A 226 -8.70 -16.59 1.01
CA GLY A 226 -7.85 -15.39 1.00
C GLY A 226 -7.08 -15.18 2.32
N VAL A 227 -6.80 -16.25 3.05
CA VAL A 227 -6.11 -16.20 4.34
C VAL A 227 -4.60 -16.27 4.15
N SER A 228 -3.87 -15.23 4.58
CA SER A 228 -2.40 -15.16 4.49
C SER A 228 -1.71 -15.74 5.73
N ALA A 229 -1.94 -17.01 6.02
CA ALA A 229 -1.29 -17.73 7.12
C ALA A 229 -0.53 -18.96 6.61
N SER A 230 0.56 -19.34 7.29
CA SER A 230 1.27 -20.58 6.98
C SER A 230 0.33 -21.79 7.11
N GLY A 231 0.43 -22.73 6.16
CA GLY A 231 -0.43 -23.92 6.07
C GLY A 231 -1.77 -23.66 5.37
N THR A 232 -2.08 -22.40 4.97
CA THR A 232 -3.31 -22.16 4.21
C THR A 232 -3.26 -22.90 2.87
N ASN A 233 -4.30 -23.67 2.61
CA ASN A 233 -4.38 -24.49 1.41
C ASN A 233 -4.41 -23.66 0.14
N VAL A 234 -3.75 -24.16 -0.92
CA VAL A 234 -3.84 -23.62 -2.27
C VAL A 234 -4.68 -24.59 -3.12
N GLN A 235 -5.62 -24.02 -3.85
CA GLN A 235 -6.63 -24.72 -4.61
C GLN A 235 -6.80 -24.08 -6.00
N GLN A 236 -7.69 -24.63 -6.82
CA GLN A 236 -8.24 -23.91 -7.96
C GLN A 236 -9.64 -23.38 -7.65
N TYR A 237 -9.95 -22.19 -8.18
CA TYR A 237 -11.26 -21.55 -8.02
C TYR A 237 -11.63 -20.74 -9.26
N ASP A 238 -12.91 -20.41 -9.44
CA ASP A 238 -13.34 -19.49 -10.47
C ASP A 238 -12.66 -18.14 -10.32
N SER A 239 -12.28 -17.53 -11.44
CA SER A 239 -11.64 -16.21 -11.40
C SER A 239 -12.60 -15.17 -10.83
N ASN A 240 -12.21 -14.50 -9.75
CA ASN A 240 -13.00 -13.47 -9.07
C ASN A 240 -12.25 -12.14 -8.88
N GLY A 241 -11.01 -12.06 -9.39
CA GLY A 241 -10.19 -10.85 -9.39
C GLY A 241 -9.60 -10.45 -8.02
N THR A 242 -9.80 -11.25 -6.97
CA THR A 242 -9.27 -10.98 -5.63
C THR A 242 -7.75 -11.19 -5.56
N TYR A 243 -7.13 -10.67 -4.50
CA TYR A 243 -5.69 -10.87 -4.27
C TYR A 243 -5.31 -12.29 -3.88
N ALA A 244 -6.27 -13.14 -3.49
CA ALA A 244 -6.07 -14.57 -3.28
C ALA A 244 -5.64 -15.32 -4.57
N GLN A 245 -5.91 -14.72 -5.74
CA GLN A 245 -5.66 -15.28 -7.07
C GLN A 245 -4.50 -14.59 -7.81
N LYS A 246 -3.81 -13.68 -7.12
CA LYS A 246 -2.73 -12.89 -7.70
C LYS A 246 -1.39 -13.29 -7.10
N TRP A 247 -0.42 -13.48 -7.98
CA TRP A 247 0.91 -14.00 -7.64
C TRP A 247 2.00 -13.11 -8.21
N ILE A 248 3.16 -13.10 -7.58
CA ILE A 248 4.38 -12.48 -8.10
C ILE A 248 5.38 -13.60 -8.32
N ALA A 249 5.77 -13.83 -9.57
CA ALA A 249 6.79 -14.82 -9.92
C ALA A 249 8.16 -14.15 -9.87
N VAL A 250 8.93 -14.44 -8.84
CA VAL A 250 10.28 -13.89 -8.65
C VAL A 250 11.30 -14.93 -9.12
N LYS A 251 12.11 -14.58 -10.13
CA LYS A 251 13.20 -15.43 -10.60
C LYS A 251 14.39 -15.34 -9.67
N ASN A 252 14.83 -16.48 -9.16
CA ASN A 252 15.99 -16.60 -8.28
C ASN A 252 17.29 -16.65 -9.09
N SER A 253 18.43 -16.42 -8.43
CA SER A 253 19.75 -16.44 -9.07
C SER A 253 20.15 -17.80 -9.65
N ASP A 254 19.56 -18.90 -9.16
CA ASP A 254 19.77 -20.26 -9.67
C ASP A 254 18.81 -20.66 -10.80
N GLY A 255 17.99 -19.71 -11.28
CA GLY A 255 17.01 -19.91 -12.35
C GLY A 255 15.68 -20.51 -11.90
N SER A 256 15.52 -20.87 -10.62
CA SER A 256 14.23 -21.27 -10.05
C SER A 256 13.32 -20.07 -9.84
N TYR A 257 12.04 -20.32 -9.48
CA TYR A 257 11.06 -19.28 -9.21
C TYR A 257 10.49 -19.44 -7.82
N THR A 258 10.30 -18.30 -7.16
CA THR A 258 9.45 -18.19 -5.96
C THR A 258 8.14 -17.53 -6.37
N PHE A 259 7.00 -18.15 -6.06
CA PHE A 259 5.69 -17.56 -6.27
C PHE A 259 5.23 -16.92 -4.95
N GLN A 260 5.32 -15.59 -4.88
CA GLN A 260 4.82 -14.82 -3.75
C GLN A 260 3.34 -14.52 -3.94
N SER A 261 2.54 -14.72 -2.88
CA SER A 261 1.13 -14.34 -2.89
C SER A 261 0.97 -12.81 -2.76
N ALA A 262 0.01 -12.25 -3.48
CA ALA A 262 -0.36 -10.85 -3.33
C ALA A 262 -1.12 -10.53 -2.03
N LEU A 263 -1.31 -11.49 -1.14
CA LEU A 263 -1.94 -11.30 0.17
C LEU A 263 -0.96 -10.74 1.23
N ALA A 264 0.33 -11.11 1.16
CA ALA A 264 1.34 -10.65 2.12
C ALA A 264 2.76 -10.72 1.51
N GLU A 265 3.70 -9.88 2.02
CA GLU A 265 5.05 -9.76 1.45
C GLU A 265 5.93 -11.00 1.62
N ASN A 266 5.68 -11.81 2.64
CA ASN A 266 6.45 -13.01 2.95
C ASN A 266 5.68 -14.32 2.68
N ALA A 267 4.45 -14.24 2.18
CA ALA A 267 3.63 -15.41 1.87
C ALA A 267 4.04 -15.99 0.51
N VAL A 268 4.56 -17.20 0.51
CA VAL A 268 5.02 -17.87 -0.72
C VAL A 268 4.35 -19.23 -0.91
N LEU A 269 4.30 -19.68 -2.16
CA LEU A 269 3.85 -21.01 -2.51
C LEU A 269 4.86 -22.03 -1.97
N ASP A 270 4.39 -23.04 -1.26
CA ASP A 270 5.20 -24.03 -0.57
C ASP A 270 4.66 -25.45 -0.78
N VAL A 271 5.56 -26.42 -0.76
CA VAL A 271 5.22 -27.86 -0.75
C VAL A 271 5.28 -28.35 0.69
N ASN A 272 4.12 -28.75 1.22
CA ASN A 272 3.96 -29.11 2.62
C ASN A 272 5.02 -30.08 3.14
N GLY A 273 5.69 -29.69 4.23
CA GLY A 273 6.71 -30.51 4.90
C GLY A 273 7.93 -30.83 4.05
N GLY A 274 8.14 -30.17 2.89
CA GLY A 274 9.26 -30.45 1.98
C GLY A 274 9.23 -31.88 1.42
N SER A 275 8.10 -32.55 1.39
CA SER A 275 7.94 -33.93 0.86
C SER A 275 7.89 -33.91 -0.67
N SER A 276 8.59 -34.85 -1.30
CA SER A 276 8.53 -35.08 -2.76
C SER A 276 7.60 -36.24 -3.16
N ALA A 277 6.73 -36.71 -2.24
CA ALA A 277 5.79 -37.77 -2.55
C ALA A 277 4.62 -37.31 -3.42
N ASN A 278 4.05 -38.19 -4.22
CA ASN A 278 2.80 -37.94 -4.95
C ASN A 278 1.67 -37.55 -4.00
N GLY A 279 0.92 -36.51 -4.35
CA GLY A 279 -0.19 -36.04 -3.54
C GLY A 279 0.21 -35.08 -2.41
N THR A 280 1.50 -34.73 -2.27
CA THR A 280 1.89 -33.73 -1.28
C THR A 280 1.25 -32.38 -1.59
N ASN A 281 0.59 -31.85 -0.57
CA ASN A 281 -0.17 -30.61 -0.68
C ASN A 281 0.68 -29.40 -1.03
N VAL A 282 0.11 -28.48 -1.79
CA VAL A 282 0.66 -27.13 -2.00
C VAL A 282 -0.12 -26.15 -1.14
N GLN A 283 0.62 -25.31 -0.42
CA GLN A 283 0.08 -24.41 0.59
C GLN A 283 0.82 -23.06 0.56
N LEU A 284 0.41 -22.11 1.42
CA LEU A 284 1.22 -20.94 1.73
C LEU A 284 2.18 -21.23 2.89
N SER A 285 3.38 -20.64 2.82
CA SER A 285 4.32 -20.47 3.93
C SER A 285 4.66 -18.99 4.10
N LEU A 286 4.86 -18.56 5.38
CA LEU A 286 5.24 -17.20 5.77
C LEU A 286 6.67 -17.16 6.28
#